data_9fa35f960cdd91e1bce12434c8579be7
#
_entry.id   9fa35f960cdd91e1bce12434c8579be7
#
_cell.length_a   1.000
_cell.length_b   1.000
_cell.length_c   1.000
_cell.angle_alpha   90.00
_cell.angle_beta   90.00
_cell.angle_gamma   90.00
#
_symmetry.space_group_name_H-M   'P 1'
#
loop_
_entity.id
_entity.type
_entity.pdbx_description
1 polymer ?
#
loop_
_entity_poly.entity_id
_entity_poly.type
_entity_poly.pdbx_seq_one_letter_code
_entity_poly.pdbx_strand_id
1 'polypeptide(L)'
;MDFDTSVQRATRRQILQATGSLAGGWALSHLFPQPLSAAARRLAQPFAALPIDGVAQARLRFEKTPIESVKLSDSLTLLMGPGGNVVVLSGTDGKLIVDTFTQLAWDRFKKALDEISKAPLKVAVDSHWHWDHTDNNVNVRAAGASIIAHENTLKRMSESHDLDVINLHFDPSPENALPQQAKY
;
A
#
# COMPACT_ATOMS: atom_id res chain seq x y z
N MET A 1 12.03 -40.22 8.92
CA MET A 1 12.40 -38.86 9.34
C MET A 1 11.13 -38.03 9.24
N ASP A 2 10.38 -38.00 10.33
CA ASP A 2 9.11 -37.29 10.39
C ASP A 2 9.39 -35.83 10.72
N PHE A 3 9.01 -34.93 9.82
CA PHE A 3 9.02 -33.50 10.10
C PHE A 3 7.73 -33.14 10.85
N ASP A 4 7.86 -32.84 12.14
CA ASP A 4 6.79 -32.29 12.96
C ASP A 4 6.53 -30.83 12.51
N THR A 5 5.40 -30.61 11.83
CA THR A 5 4.90 -29.30 11.39
C THR A 5 3.79 -28.79 12.32
N SER A 6 4.04 -28.75 13.64
CA SER A 6 3.12 -28.09 14.56
C SER A 6 3.29 -26.57 14.53
N VAL A 7 2.75 -25.90 13.50
CA VAL A 7 2.57 -24.46 13.50
C VAL A 7 1.44 -24.10 14.46
N GLN A 8 1.79 -23.72 15.68
CA GLN A 8 0.81 -23.19 16.64
C GLN A 8 0.23 -21.86 16.11
N ARG A 9 -1.03 -21.89 15.68
CA ARG A 9 -1.76 -20.68 15.29
C ARG A 9 -2.08 -19.85 16.52
N ALA A 10 -1.47 -18.67 16.64
CA ALA A 10 -1.81 -17.72 17.67
C ALA A 10 -3.30 -17.31 17.56
N THR A 11 -4.02 -17.35 18.67
CA THR A 11 -5.44 -16.93 18.72
C THR A 11 -5.55 -15.40 18.71
N ARG A 12 -6.68 -14.87 18.20
CA ARG A 12 -6.97 -13.42 18.20
C ARG A 12 -6.77 -12.78 19.60
N ARG A 13 -7.05 -13.53 20.68
CA ARG A 13 -6.88 -13.06 22.05
C ARG A 13 -5.40 -12.91 22.41
N GLN A 14 -4.52 -13.80 21.96
CA GLN A 14 -3.07 -13.72 22.18
C GLN A 14 -2.45 -12.56 21.41
N ILE A 15 -2.95 -12.27 20.20
CA ILE A 15 -2.51 -11.11 19.40
C ILE A 15 -2.93 -9.80 20.08
N LEU A 16 -4.17 -9.69 20.57
CA LEU A 16 -4.67 -8.50 21.26
C LEU A 16 -4.01 -8.27 22.63
N GLN A 17 -3.59 -9.34 23.32
CA GLN A 17 -2.83 -9.22 24.56
C GLN A 17 -1.40 -8.75 24.34
N ALA A 18 -0.80 -9.08 23.19
CA ALA A 18 0.54 -8.61 22.82
C ALA A 18 0.56 -7.12 22.42
N THR A 19 -0.55 -6.59 21.90
CA THR A 19 -0.66 -5.16 21.49
C THR A 19 -1.09 -4.23 22.62
N GLY A 20 -1.72 -4.76 23.68
CA GLY A 20 -2.19 -3.97 24.83
C GLY A 20 -1.12 -3.59 25.86
N SER A 21 0.13 -4.04 25.71
CA SER A 21 1.17 -3.91 26.74
C SER A 21 2.20 -2.80 26.49
N LEU A 22 1.96 -1.86 25.59
CA LEU A 22 2.90 -0.78 25.30
C LEU A 22 2.87 0.39 26.32
N ALA A 23 1.90 0.42 27.23
CA ALA A 23 1.84 1.42 28.30
C ALA A 23 2.60 1.04 29.58
N GLY A 24 3.12 -0.19 29.69
CA GLY A 24 3.83 -0.71 30.88
C GLY A 24 5.32 -0.98 30.68
N GLY A 25 5.93 -0.49 29.63
CA GLY A 25 7.26 -0.89 29.14
C GLY A 25 8.48 -0.54 30.01
N TRP A 26 8.31 0.18 31.12
CA TRP A 26 9.46 0.57 31.97
C TRP A 26 9.75 -0.38 33.14
N ALA A 27 8.84 -1.28 33.46
CA ALA A 27 8.98 -2.17 34.63
C ALA A 27 9.54 -3.57 34.32
N LEU A 28 9.65 -3.99 33.06
CA LEU A 28 10.04 -5.34 32.66
C LEU A 28 11.44 -5.45 32.03
N SER A 29 12.17 -4.35 31.86
CA SER A 29 13.50 -4.34 31.24
C SER A 29 14.57 -5.11 32.04
N HIS A 30 14.32 -5.41 33.29
CA HIS A 30 15.26 -6.15 34.14
C HIS A 30 15.09 -7.67 34.14
N LEU A 31 14.08 -8.21 33.48
CA LEU A 31 13.78 -9.65 33.48
C LEU A 31 14.30 -10.41 32.24
N PHE A 32 14.79 -9.70 31.23
CA PHE A 32 15.33 -10.33 30.01
C PHE A 32 16.72 -9.78 29.66
N PRO A 33 17.81 -10.50 30.00
CA PRO A 33 19.18 -10.06 29.71
C PRO A 33 19.64 -10.31 28.26
N GLN A 34 18.74 -10.55 27.32
CA GLN A 34 19.08 -10.70 25.90
C GLN A 34 18.96 -9.34 25.17
N PRO A 35 19.96 -8.93 24.42
CA PRO A 35 19.84 -7.75 23.58
C PRO A 35 18.77 -8.01 22.52
N LEU A 36 17.74 -7.17 22.50
CA LEU A 36 16.75 -7.16 21.42
C LEU A 36 17.46 -7.25 20.08
N SER A 37 17.06 -8.18 19.23
CA SER A 37 17.66 -8.34 17.90
C SER A 37 17.61 -7.01 17.13
N ALA A 38 18.54 -6.79 16.20
CA ALA A 38 18.58 -5.57 15.39
C ALA A 38 17.25 -5.29 14.68
N ALA A 39 16.45 -6.34 14.38
CA ALA A 39 15.12 -6.24 13.83
C ALA A 39 14.12 -5.65 14.85
N ALA A 40 14.14 -6.07 16.11
CA ALA A 40 13.29 -5.52 17.16
C ALA A 40 13.64 -4.06 17.49
N ARG A 41 14.93 -3.69 17.41
CA ARG A 41 15.35 -2.28 17.56
C ARG A 41 14.89 -1.39 16.41
N ARG A 42 14.80 -1.91 15.19
CA ARG A 42 14.23 -1.16 14.04
C ARG A 42 12.73 -0.92 14.19
N LEU A 43 11.99 -1.86 14.78
CA LEU A 43 10.56 -1.72 15.06
C LEU A 43 10.27 -0.81 16.26
N ALA A 44 11.23 -0.63 17.18
CA ALA A 44 11.12 0.20 18.37
C ALA A 44 11.67 1.63 18.17
N GLN A 45 12.11 2.01 16.99
CA GLN A 45 12.45 3.41 16.73
C GLN A 45 11.18 4.24 16.80
N PRO A 46 11.14 5.31 17.62
CA PRO A 46 10.02 6.22 17.59
C PRO A 46 9.88 6.72 16.15
N PHE A 47 8.65 6.70 15.62
CA PHE A 47 8.34 7.41 14.39
C PHE A 47 8.79 8.85 14.62
N ALA A 48 9.96 9.20 14.09
CA ALA A 48 10.39 10.59 14.08
C ALA A 48 9.27 11.36 13.39
N ALA A 49 8.74 12.39 14.04
CA ALA A 49 7.72 13.24 13.46
C ALA A 49 8.16 13.58 12.03
N LEU A 50 7.41 13.10 11.04
CA LEU A 50 7.70 13.44 9.66
C LEU A 50 7.56 14.97 9.55
N PRO A 51 8.47 15.67 8.85
CA PRO A 51 8.30 17.08 8.58
C PRO A 51 6.93 17.33 7.92
N ILE A 52 6.48 18.58 7.90
CA ILE A 52 5.20 19.04 7.29
C ILE A 52 4.95 18.44 5.89
N ASP A 53 5.98 17.96 5.23
CA ASP A 53 6.04 17.36 3.91
C ASP A 53 6.17 15.82 3.96
N GLY A 54 5.49 15.20 4.90
CA GLY A 54 5.60 13.76 5.19
C GLY A 54 5.22 12.85 4.03
N VAL A 55 4.23 13.24 3.22
CA VAL A 55 3.82 12.49 2.03
C VAL A 55 4.91 12.54 0.95
N ALA A 56 5.49 13.71 0.66
CA ALA A 56 6.59 13.85 -0.30
C ALA A 56 7.82 13.04 0.13
N GLN A 57 8.18 13.09 1.41
CA GLN A 57 9.26 12.27 1.97
C GLN A 57 8.98 10.77 1.85
N ALA A 58 7.74 10.35 2.08
CA ALA A 58 7.34 8.97 1.93
C ALA A 58 7.39 8.51 0.46
N ARG A 59 6.96 9.34 -0.50
CA ARG A 59 7.09 9.08 -1.94
C ARG A 59 8.54 8.82 -2.34
N LEU A 60 9.49 9.67 -1.88
CA LEU A 60 10.92 9.51 -2.16
C LEU A 60 11.49 8.18 -1.61
N ARG A 61 11.01 7.69 -0.47
CA ARG A 61 11.44 6.38 0.06
C ARG A 61 11.07 5.22 -0.86
N PHE A 62 9.98 5.34 -1.58
CA PHE A 62 9.50 4.32 -2.51
C PHE A 62 10.05 4.47 -3.93
N GLU A 63 10.73 5.58 -4.25
CA GLU A 63 11.24 5.86 -5.60
C GLU A 63 12.05 4.71 -6.20
N LYS A 64 12.87 4.03 -5.39
CA LYS A 64 13.74 2.93 -5.84
C LYS A 64 13.24 1.53 -5.46
N THR A 65 12.07 1.44 -4.84
CA THR A 65 11.50 0.15 -4.47
C THR A 65 11.19 -0.67 -5.73
N PRO A 66 11.71 -1.88 -5.87
CA PRO A 66 11.40 -2.73 -7.03
C PRO A 66 9.93 -3.13 -7.04
N ILE A 67 9.44 -3.49 -8.22
CA ILE A 67 8.13 -4.12 -8.36
C ILE A 67 8.36 -5.61 -8.60
N GLU A 68 7.83 -6.44 -7.73
CA GLU A 68 7.85 -7.89 -7.83
C GLU A 68 6.52 -8.39 -8.37
N SER A 69 6.56 -9.37 -9.27
CA SER A 69 5.39 -9.93 -9.93
C SER A 69 5.18 -11.38 -9.51
N VAL A 70 3.99 -11.68 -9.00
CA VAL A 70 3.58 -13.03 -8.60
C VAL A 70 2.34 -13.44 -9.39
N LYS A 71 2.48 -14.46 -10.25
CA LYS A 71 1.34 -15.00 -10.99
C LYS A 71 0.47 -15.82 -10.05
N LEU A 72 -0.79 -15.43 -9.89
CA LEU A 72 -1.78 -16.12 -9.04
C LEU A 72 -2.64 -17.10 -9.85
N SER A 73 -2.93 -16.79 -11.11
CA SER A 73 -3.60 -17.66 -12.08
C SER A 73 -3.22 -17.24 -13.50
N ASP A 74 -3.85 -17.84 -14.52
CA ASP A 74 -3.56 -17.47 -15.91
C ASP A 74 -3.93 -16.05 -16.27
N SER A 75 -4.92 -15.49 -15.59
CA SER A 75 -5.39 -14.12 -15.82
C SER A 75 -5.10 -13.15 -14.68
N LEU A 76 -4.67 -13.64 -13.50
CA LEU A 76 -4.52 -12.82 -12.29
C LEU A 76 -3.07 -12.78 -11.85
N THR A 77 -2.52 -11.58 -11.70
CA THR A 77 -1.17 -11.32 -11.24
C THR A 77 -1.19 -10.31 -10.10
N LEU A 78 -0.38 -10.56 -9.07
CA LEU A 78 -0.11 -9.63 -8.00
C LEU A 78 1.22 -8.93 -8.27
N LEU A 79 1.23 -7.60 -8.26
CA LEU A 79 2.42 -6.77 -8.22
C LEU A 79 2.60 -6.26 -6.81
N MET A 80 3.77 -6.51 -6.21
CA MET A 80 4.15 -5.99 -4.89
C MET A 80 5.26 -4.96 -5.07
N GLY A 81 5.11 -3.79 -4.42
CA GLY A 81 6.11 -2.76 -4.67
C GLY A 81 5.89 -1.44 -3.95
N PRO A 82 6.09 -0.32 -4.64
CA PRO A 82 6.18 1.00 -4.04
C PRO A 82 4.86 1.45 -3.39
N GLY A 83 4.77 1.30 -2.08
CA GLY A 83 3.64 1.76 -1.28
C GLY A 83 2.57 0.70 -1.00
N GLY A 84 2.56 -0.43 -1.72
CA GLY A 84 1.53 -1.44 -1.49
C GLY A 84 1.55 -2.57 -2.51
N ASN A 85 0.37 -3.06 -2.83
CA ASN A 85 0.16 -4.12 -3.82
C ASN A 85 -0.82 -3.64 -4.88
N VAL A 86 -0.62 -4.11 -6.11
CA VAL A 86 -1.57 -3.91 -7.21
C VAL A 86 -1.97 -5.27 -7.75
N VAL A 87 -3.27 -5.50 -7.85
CA VAL A 87 -3.80 -6.70 -8.53
C VAL A 87 -4.06 -6.37 -9.99
N VAL A 88 -3.60 -7.23 -10.88
CA VAL A 88 -3.80 -7.09 -12.33
C VAL A 88 -4.62 -8.27 -12.82
N LEU A 89 -5.82 -8.00 -13.33
CA LEU A 89 -6.61 -8.95 -14.11
C LEU A 89 -6.38 -8.66 -15.59
N SER A 90 -5.85 -9.63 -16.34
CA SER A 90 -5.60 -9.52 -17.76
C SER A 90 -6.52 -10.43 -18.57
N GLY A 91 -7.12 -9.90 -19.62
CA GLY A 91 -7.98 -10.62 -20.53
C GLY A 91 -7.76 -10.19 -21.99
N THR A 92 -8.53 -10.78 -22.90
CA THR A 92 -8.48 -10.44 -24.34
C THR A 92 -8.88 -9.00 -24.64
N ASP A 93 -9.78 -8.44 -23.81
CA ASP A 93 -10.35 -7.11 -24.03
C ASP A 93 -9.51 -6.00 -23.40
N GLY A 94 -8.58 -6.35 -22.51
CA GLY A 94 -7.72 -5.40 -21.82
C GLY A 94 -7.31 -5.85 -20.41
N LYS A 95 -6.73 -4.91 -19.68
CA LYS A 95 -6.34 -5.08 -18.27
C LYS A 95 -7.27 -4.26 -17.37
N LEU A 96 -7.63 -4.86 -16.22
CA LEU A 96 -8.15 -4.17 -15.05
C LEU A 96 -7.11 -4.24 -13.95
N ILE A 97 -6.93 -3.15 -13.23
CA ILE A 97 -6.05 -3.11 -12.05
C ILE A 97 -6.82 -2.65 -10.82
N VAL A 98 -6.37 -3.11 -9.65
CA VAL A 98 -6.78 -2.56 -8.36
C VAL A 98 -5.58 -1.86 -7.76
N ASP A 99 -5.71 -0.57 -7.49
CA ASP A 99 -4.69 0.40 -7.05
C ASP A 99 -3.62 0.74 -8.10
N THR A 100 -2.81 1.78 -7.81
CA THR A 100 -1.94 2.37 -8.84
C THR A 100 -0.52 2.67 -8.38
N PHE A 101 -0.11 2.30 -7.17
CA PHE A 101 1.19 2.64 -6.58
C PHE A 101 1.47 4.15 -6.45
N THR A 102 2.67 4.48 -5.99
CA THR A 102 3.17 5.86 -5.88
C THR A 102 3.55 6.43 -7.24
N GLN A 103 3.41 7.75 -7.43
CA GLN A 103 3.66 8.45 -8.67
C GLN A 103 5.07 8.21 -9.23
N LEU A 104 6.11 8.21 -8.38
CA LEU A 104 7.51 8.02 -8.80
C LEU A 104 7.82 6.61 -9.34
N ALA A 105 6.87 5.70 -9.24
CA ALA A 105 7.01 4.33 -9.76
C ALA A 105 6.43 4.15 -11.17
N TRP A 106 5.84 5.17 -11.79
CA TRP A 106 5.06 5.01 -13.01
C TRP A 106 5.76 4.24 -14.13
N ASP A 107 6.98 4.59 -14.47
CA ASP A 107 7.68 3.93 -15.59
C ASP A 107 7.90 2.44 -15.32
N ARG A 108 8.28 2.09 -14.09
CA ARG A 108 8.46 0.69 -13.68
C ARG A 108 7.12 -0.05 -13.62
N PHE A 109 6.08 0.62 -13.14
CA PHE A 109 4.73 0.07 -13.08
C PHE A 109 4.18 -0.19 -14.47
N LYS A 110 4.27 0.78 -15.37
CA LYS A 110 3.88 0.63 -16.77
C LYS A 110 4.61 -0.54 -17.44
N LYS A 111 5.93 -0.64 -17.22
CA LYS A 111 6.74 -1.75 -17.73
C LYS A 111 6.22 -3.10 -17.21
N ALA A 112 5.97 -3.23 -15.90
CA ALA A 112 5.44 -4.45 -15.29
C ALA A 112 4.07 -4.84 -15.88
N LEU A 113 3.16 -3.86 -16.09
CA LEU A 113 1.88 -4.08 -16.75
C LEU A 113 2.03 -4.58 -18.20
N ASP A 114 3.00 -4.05 -18.95
CA ASP A 114 3.29 -4.44 -20.33
C ASP A 114 3.97 -5.81 -20.45
N GLU A 115 4.66 -6.24 -19.39
CA GLU A 115 5.24 -7.60 -19.28
C GLU A 115 4.17 -8.65 -19.02
N ILE A 116 3.12 -8.31 -18.23
CA ILE A 116 1.99 -9.21 -17.98
C ILE A 116 1.15 -9.38 -19.26
N SER A 117 0.82 -8.30 -19.97
CA SER A 117 0.02 -8.34 -21.18
C SER A 117 0.22 -7.08 -22.02
N LYS A 118 0.23 -7.21 -23.35
CA LYS A 118 0.23 -6.06 -24.28
C LYS A 118 -1.17 -5.47 -24.50
N ALA A 119 -2.21 -6.12 -23.98
CA ALA A 119 -3.56 -5.57 -24.04
C ALA A 119 -3.66 -4.21 -23.32
N PRO A 120 -4.53 -3.31 -23.76
CA PRO A 120 -4.64 -1.97 -23.16
C PRO A 120 -5.12 -2.03 -21.71
N LEU A 121 -4.69 -1.06 -20.90
CA LEU A 121 -5.28 -0.81 -19.61
C LEU A 121 -6.64 -0.12 -19.80
N LYS A 122 -7.70 -0.72 -19.26
CA LYS A 122 -9.09 -0.26 -19.47
C LYS A 122 -9.70 0.34 -18.20
N VAL A 123 -9.42 -0.28 -17.05
CA VAL A 123 -10.05 0.08 -15.78
C VAL A 123 -9.02 0.03 -14.68
N ALA A 124 -9.06 1.02 -13.81
CA ALA A 124 -8.44 0.99 -12.49
C ALA A 124 -9.52 1.14 -11.42
N VAL A 125 -9.40 0.39 -10.35
CA VAL A 125 -10.27 0.48 -9.17
C VAL A 125 -9.42 0.92 -8.00
N ASP A 126 -9.69 2.10 -7.43
CA ASP A 126 -9.03 2.53 -6.21
C ASP A 126 -9.68 1.84 -5.01
N SER A 127 -8.92 1.05 -4.27
CA SER A 127 -9.40 0.37 -3.06
C SER A 127 -9.73 1.37 -1.96
N HIS A 128 -8.93 2.43 -1.83
CA HIS A 128 -9.13 3.54 -0.91
C HIS A 128 -8.33 4.79 -1.35
N TRP A 129 -8.44 5.87 -0.58
CA TRP A 129 -8.00 7.21 -0.96
C TRP A 129 -6.53 7.53 -0.70
N HIS A 130 -5.76 6.67 -0.04
CA HIS A 130 -4.36 6.97 0.28
C HIS A 130 -3.51 7.10 -0.99
N TRP A 131 -2.54 8.02 -0.93
CA TRP A 131 -1.68 8.38 -2.06
C TRP A 131 -0.88 7.21 -2.64
N ASP A 132 -0.44 6.28 -1.81
CA ASP A 132 0.30 5.08 -2.22
C ASP A 132 -0.56 4.05 -2.98
N HIS A 133 -1.86 4.30 -3.08
CA HIS A 133 -2.83 3.52 -3.85
C HIS A 133 -3.43 4.29 -5.03
N THR A 134 -3.33 5.64 -5.04
CA THR A 134 -4.01 6.49 -6.01
C THR A 134 -3.09 7.45 -6.79
N ASP A 135 -1.82 7.53 -6.44
CA ASP A 135 -0.89 8.54 -6.95
C ASP A 135 -0.64 8.48 -8.48
N ASN A 136 -0.82 7.31 -9.10
CA ASN A 136 -0.72 7.17 -10.55
C ASN A 136 -2.06 7.30 -11.30
N ASN A 137 -3.14 7.74 -10.67
CA ASN A 137 -4.42 7.91 -11.32
C ASN A 137 -4.34 8.81 -12.57
N VAL A 138 -3.57 9.90 -12.49
CA VAL A 138 -3.30 10.78 -13.63
C VAL A 138 -2.69 10.00 -14.81
N ASN A 139 -1.66 9.22 -14.53
CA ASN A 139 -0.94 8.44 -15.55
C ASN A 139 -1.80 7.31 -16.13
N VAL A 140 -2.57 6.63 -15.26
CA VAL A 140 -3.50 5.56 -15.63
C VAL A 140 -4.61 6.11 -16.54
N ARG A 141 -5.16 7.29 -16.21
CA ARG A 141 -6.14 7.96 -17.07
C ARG A 141 -5.53 8.41 -18.38
N ALA A 142 -4.33 8.96 -18.37
CA ALA A 142 -3.60 9.34 -19.59
C ALA A 142 -3.31 8.12 -20.49
N ALA A 143 -3.17 6.93 -19.91
CA ALA A 143 -3.06 5.66 -20.64
C ALA A 143 -4.40 5.16 -21.21
N GLY A 144 -5.51 5.87 -20.99
CA GLY A 144 -6.83 5.60 -21.56
C GLY A 144 -7.76 4.77 -20.67
N ALA A 145 -7.40 4.52 -19.40
CA ALA A 145 -8.24 3.79 -18.48
C ALA A 145 -9.28 4.68 -17.78
N SER A 146 -10.44 4.10 -17.47
CA SER A 146 -11.40 4.68 -16.53
C SER A 146 -11.00 4.32 -15.10
N ILE A 147 -11.17 5.28 -14.16
CA ILE A 147 -10.89 5.05 -12.75
C ILE A 147 -12.23 5.00 -12.00
N ILE A 148 -12.40 3.98 -11.17
CA ILE A 148 -13.62 3.72 -10.41
C ILE A 148 -13.23 3.61 -8.94
N ALA A 149 -14.02 4.23 -8.05
CA ALA A 149 -13.87 4.08 -6.61
C ALA A 149 -15.18 4.30 -5.89
N HIS A 150 -15.23 3.91 -4.62
CA HIS A 150 -16.34 4.27 -3.74
C HIS A 150 -16.43 5.80 -3.58
N GLU A 151 -17.64 6.33 -3.39
CA GLU A 151 -17.88 7.77 -3.24
C GLU A 151 -17.05 8.40 -2.11
N ASN A 152 -16.81 7.68 -1.03
CA ASN A 152 -15.97 8.15 0.08
C ASN A 152 -14.51 8.32 -0.32
N THR A 153 -13.99 7.53 -1.26
CA THR A 153 -12.65 7.70 -1.81
C THR A 153 -12.57 9.03 -2.56
N LEU A 154 -13.53 9.27 -3.47
CA LEU A 154 -13.62 10.53 -4.20
C LEU A 154 -13.71 11.73 -3.25
N LYS A 155 -14.59 11.66 -2.25
CA LYS A 155 -14.76 12.73 -1.26
C LYS A 155 -13.44 13.02 -0.53
N ARG A 156 -12.77 11.97 -0.02
CA ARG A 156 -11.52 12.13 0.73
C ARG A 156 -10.36 12.64 -0.14
N MET A 157 -10.28 12.27 -1.40
CA MET A 157 -9.29 12.82 -2.32
C MET A 157 -9.53 14.29 -2.68
N SER A 158 -10.76 14.79 -2.48
CA SER A 158 -11.15 16.17 -2.78
C SER A 158 -11.01 17.15 -1.60
N GLU A 159 -10.71 16.65 -0.41
CA GLU A 159 -10.67 17.41 0.84
C GLU A 159 -9.32 17.19 1.56
N SER A 160 -8.91 18.17 2.41
CA SER A 160 -7.76 17.98 3.30
C SER A 160 -8.11 17.05 4.46
N HIS A 161 -7.15 16.22 4.86
CA HIS A 161 -7.31 15.31 5.99
C HIS A 161 -6.04 15.25 6.86
N ASP A 162 -6.25 15.22 8.17
CA ASP A 162 -5.20 14.96 9.16
C ASP A 162 -5.33 13.53 9.69
N LEU A 163 -4.21 12.81 9.74
CA LEU A 163 -4.09 11.56 10.45
C LEU A 163 -3.25 11.78 11.71
N ASP A 164 -3.90 12.25 12.78
CA ASP A 164 -3.25 12.63 14.06
C ASP A 164 -2.40 11.51 14.65
N VAL A 165 -2.81 10.25 14.48
CA VAL A 165 -2.11 9.07 15.01
C VAL A 165 -0.68 8.96 14.48
N ILE A 166 -0.43 9.42 13.27
CA ILE A 166 0.89 9.39 12.60
C ILE A 166 1.39 10.79 12.24
N ASN A 167 0.69 11.83 12.70
CA ASN A 167 1.01 13.24 12.43
C ASN A 167 1.25 13.50 10.93
N LEU A 168 0.31 13.06 10.10
CA LEU A 168 0.40 13.20 8.65
C LEU A 168 -0.77 14.03 8.13
N HIS A 169 -0.46 15.07 7.38
CA HIS A 169 -1.41 15.92 6.67
C HIS A 169 -1.52 15.49 5.20
N PHE A 170 -2.74 15.42 4.69
CA PHE A 170 -3.04 15.15 3.29
C PHE A 170 -3.75 16.36 2.71
N ASP A 171 -3.12 16.97 1.73
CA ASP A 171 -3.77 17.98 0.90
C ASP A 171 -4.75 17.32 -0.09
N PRO A 172 -5.76 18.05 -0.58
CA PRO A 172 -6.55 17.60 -1.72
C PRO A 172 -5.62 17.25 -2.89
N SER A 173 -5.95 16.21 -3.63
CA SER A 173 -5.17 15.74 -4.78
C SER A 173 -5.89 15.99 -6.11
N PRO A 174 -6.17 17.27 -6.48
CA PRO A 174 -6.90 17.59 -7.71
C PRO A 174 -6.07 17.27 -8.97
N GLU A 175 -4.75 17.22 -8.87
CA GLU A 175 -3.84 16.80 -9.95
C GLU A 175 -3.91 15.30 -10.20
N ASN A 176 -4.26 14.50 -9.19
CA ASN A 176 -4.59 13.10 -9.39
C ASN A 176 -5.96 13.02 -10.07
N ALA A 177 -6.06 12.24 -11.14
CA ALA A 177 -7.32 12.04 -11.80
C ALA A 177 -8.33 11.39 -10.84
N LEU A 178 -9.26 12.19 -10.34
CA LEU A 178 -10.28 11.72 -9.42
C LEU A 178 -11.07 10.57 -10.04
N PRO A 179 -11.37 9.52 -9.28
CA PRO A 179 -12.15 8.40 -9.77
C PRO A 179 -13.58 8.82 -10.12
N GLN A 180 -14.20 8.10 -11.04
CA GLN A 180 -15.64 8.20 -11.25
C GLN A 180 -16.34 7.52 -10.08
N GLN A 181 -17.43 8.14 -9.61
CA GLN A 181 -18.25 7.54 -8.57
C GLN A 181 -18.85 6.22 -9.05
N ALA A 182 -18.60 5.13 -8.33
CA ALA A 182 -19.33 3.90 -8.53
C ALA A 182 -20.76 4.09 -8.04
N LYS A 183 -21.73 3.94 -8.94
CA LYS A 183 -23.15 3.88 -8.57
C LYS A 183 -23.48 2.40 -8.34
N TYR A 184 -23.80 2.06 -7.11
CA TYR A 184 -24.31 0.74 -6.71
C TYR A 184 -25.83 0.72 -6.76
#